data_107604d848f9a96bc875d6a52e11d3b5
#
_entry.id   107604d848f9a96bc875d6a52e11d3b5
#
_cell.length_a   1.000
_cell.length_b   1.000
_cell.length_c   1.000
_cell.angle_alpha   90.00
_cell.angle_beta   90.00
_cell.angle_gamma   90.00
#
_symmetry.space_group_name_H-M   'P 1'
#
loop_
_entity.id
_entity.type
_entity.pdbx_description
1 polymer ?
#
loop_
_entity_poly.entity_id
_entity_poly.type
_entity_poly.pdbx_seq_one_letter_code
_entity_poly.pdbx_strand_id
1 'polypeptide(L)'
;MDRKIFLVAVAGGSGVRMGGAVPKQFMPLKGKAVLERTIARFVEAFPGISVVTVLPKEHIGTWDAYCSARGFAVRQTMVPGGITRFHSVRAALAKVPDGAIVAIHDGVRPLVSVGLLRRMAEKMSSVRALIPVVPVTDTLKILDGSLQDGLVTATDQDPVRSRYFAAQTPQMFLSEDIKAAYDGPFDPSFTDDASVARRKEIPLSYIEGERLNLKITTPEDFVLAEAALNYLIPE
;
A
#
# COMPACT_ATOMS: atom_id res chain seq x y z
N MET A 1 -20.36 8.36 14.91
CA MET A 1 -19.50 7.52 15.78
C MET A 1 -18.10 7.58 15.21
N ASP A 2 -17.13 8.01 16.00
CA ASP A 2 -15.71 8.01 15.58
C ASP A 2 -15.20 6.55 15.54
N ARG A 3 -15.08 6.01 14.34
CA ARG A 3 -14.49 4.68 14.15
C ARG A 3 -12.98 4.75 14.36
N LYS A 4 -12.40 3.82 15.10
CA LYS A 4 -10.95 3.69 15.21
C LYS A 4 -10.34 3.36 13.86
N ILE A 5 -9.18 3.94 13.59
CA ILE A 5 -8.42 3.66 12.36
C ILE A 5 -7.34 2.62 12.66
N PHE A 6 -7.25 1.62 11.79
CA PHE A 6 -6.20 0.60 11.79
C PHE A 6 -5.38 0.73 10.52
N LEU A 7 -4.06 0.71 10.66
CA LEU A 7 -3.15 0.53 9.53
C LEU A 7 -2.84 -0.97 9.38
N VAL A 8 -3.02 -1.50 8.17
CA VAL A 8 -2.43 -2.76 7.73
C VAL A 8 -1.27 -2.42 6.80
N ALA A 9 -0.04 -2.43 7.32
CA ALA A 9 1.18 -2.18 6.55
C ALA A 9 1.65 -3.48 5.90
N VAL A 10 1.45 -3.60 4.58
CA VAL A 10 1.78 -4.81 3.82
C VAL A 10 3.21 -4.72 3.30
N ALA A 11 4.12 -5.47 3.92
CA ALA A 11 5.54 -5.53 3.58
C ALA A 11 6.03 -6.98 3.39
N GLY A 12 5.14 -7.89 3.01
CA GLY A 12 5.40 -9.33 2.87
C GLY A 12 6.14 -9.75 1.60
N GLY A 13 6.48 -8.82 0.70
CA GLY A 13 7.18 -9.14 -0.55
C GLY A 13 8.67 -9.44 -0.33
N SER A 14 9.20 -10.44 -1.04
CA SER A 14 10.61 -10.87 -0.98
C SER A 14 11.63 -9.84 -1.50
N GLY A 15 11.18 -8.79 -2.19
CA GLY A 15 12.08 -7.74 -2.70
C GLY A 15 13.03 -8.16 -3.84
N VAL A 16 12.85 -9.33 -4.45
CA VAL A 16 13.74 -9.94 -5.47
C VAL A 16 14.11 -8.98 -6.60
N ARG A 17 13.21 -8.10 -7.01
CA ARG A 17 13.44 -7.11 -8.09
C ARG A 17 14.48 -6.03 -7.77
N MET A 18 14.89 -5.88 -6.51
CA MET A 18 15.91 -4.92 -6.10
C MET A 18 17.34 -5.48 -6.15
N GLY A 19 17.52 -6.78 -6.42
CA GLY A 19 18.83 -7.42 -6.59
C GLY A 19 19.76 -7.41 -5.37
N GLY A 20 19.32 -6.90 -4.23
CA GLY A 20 20.14 -6.73 -3.03
C GLY A 20 19.88 -7.79 -1.95
N ALA A 21 20.88 -8.00 -1.07
CA ALA A 21 20.79 -8.90 0.08
C ALA A 21 19.79 -8.39 1.16
N VAL A 22 19.48 -7.09 1.18
CA VAL A 22 18.56 -6.47 2.13
C VAL A 22 17.19 -6.28 1.48
N PRO A 23 16.09 -6.80 2.06
CA PRO A 23 14.74 -6.56 1.56
C PRO A 23 14.43 -5.07 1.51
N LYS A 24 13.80 -4.62 0.42
CA LYS A 24 13.56 -3.19 0.12
C LYS A 24 12.84 -2.42 1.23
N GLN A 25 11.95 -3.07 1.98
CA GLN A 25 11.25 -2.46 3.10
C GLN A 25 12.17 -2.07 4.27
N PHE A 26 13.36 -2.68 4.35
CA PHE A 26 14.38 -2.41 5.37
C PHE A 26 15.52 -1.54 4.86
N MET A 27 15.57 -1.26 3.56
CA MET A 27 16.61 -0.37 3.01
C MET A 27 16.52 1.03 3.64
N PRO A 28 17.69 1.62 3.99
CA PRO A 28 17.70 2.94 4.63
C PRO A 28 17.45 4.05 3.60
N LEU A 29 16.29 4.68 3.67
CA LEU A 29 15.95 5.87 2.92
C LEU A 29 16.21 7.10 3.83
N LYS A 30 17.24 7.90 3.55
CA LYS A 30 17.65 9.01 4.44
C LYS A 30 17.76 8.58 5.91
N GLY A 31 18.51 7.52 6.17
CA GLY A 31 18.83 7.03 7.52
C GLY A 31 17.72 6.29 8.28
N LYS A 32 16.52 6.13 7.71
CA LYS A 32 15.41 5.36 8.28
C LYS A 32 14.96 4.28 7.31
N ALA A 33 14.59 3.10 7.80
CA ALA A 33 14.01 2.06 6.93
C ALA A 33 12.77 2.59 6.19
N VAL A 34 12.58 2.14 4.96
CA VAL A 34 11.39 2.51 4.15
C VAL A 34 10.10 2.21 4.92
N LEU A 35 10.01 1.04 5.56
CA LEU A 35 8.84 0.66 6.37
C LEU A 35 8.66 1.55 7.61
N GLU A 36 9.74 1.94 8.29
CA GLU A 36 9.67 2.90 9.41
C GLU A 36 9.05 4.21 8.95
N ARG A 37 9.55 4.77 7.81
CA ARG A 37 8.99 6.00 7.26
C ARG A 37 7.53 5.85 6.91
N THR A 38 7.16 4.74 6.27
CA THR A 38 5.78 4.46 5.90
C THR A 38 4.87 4.46 7.12
N ILE A 39 5.21 3.70 8.17
CA ILE A 39 4.40 3.64 9.39
C ILE A 39 4.36 5.00 10.10
N ALA A 40 5.49 5.72 10.16
CA ALA A 40 5.58 7.02 10.80
C ALA A 40 4.60 8.04 10.21
N ARG A 41 4.33 8.01 8.89
CA ARG A 41 3.35 8.91 8.25
C ARG A 41 1.93 8.70 8.80
N PHE A 42 1.56 7.45 9.05
CA PHE A 42 0.25 7.13 9.63
C PHE A 42 0.16 7.51 11.11
N VAL A 43 1.23 7.30 11.87
CA VAL A 43 1.30 7.72 13.29
C VAL A 43 1.19 9.24 13.42
N GLU A 44 1.84 9.98 12.50
CA GLU A 44 1.74 11.45 12.43
C GLU A 44 0.33 11.92 12.04
N ALA A 45 -0.32 11.22 11.11
CA ALA A 45 -1.67 11.54 10.69
C ALA A 45 -2.72 11.26 11.78
N PHE A 46 -2.54 10.14 12.49
CA PHE A 46 -3.49 9.59 13.45
C PHE A 46 -2.77 9.16 14.74
N PRO A 47 -2.53 10.08 15.67
CA PRO A 47 -1.95 9.74 16.97
C PRO A 47 -2.76 8.63 17.68
N GLY A 48 -2.07 7.55 18.11
CA GLY A 48 -2.72 6.40 18.72
C GLY A 48 -3.32 5.37 17.75
N ILE A 49 -3.03 5.47 16.44
CA ILE A 49 -3.42 4.46 15.45
C ILE A 49 -2.94 3.05 15.86
N SER A 50 -3.78 2.06 15.63
CA SER A 50 -3.38 0.64 15.77
C SER A 50 -2.72 0.16 14.47
N VAL A 51 -1.55 -0.44 14.59
CA VAL A 51 -0.75 -0.90 13.44
C VAL A 51 -0.66 -2.41 13.42
N VAL A 52 -1.01 -3.01 12.28
CA VAL A 52 -0.76 -4.41 11.95
C VAL A 52 0.26 -4.45 10.83
N THR A 53 1.45 -5.00 11.11
CA THR A 53 2.55 -5.06 10.15
C THR A 53 2.70 -6.49 9.62
N VAL A 54 2.58 -6.64 8.30
CA VAL A 54 2.73 -7.92 7.62
C VAL A 54 4.13 -8.04 7.04
N LEU A 55 4.87 -9.06 7.47
CA LEU A 55 6.24 -9.34 7.04
C LEU A 55 6.42 -10.82 6.71
N PRO A 56 7.39 -11.19 5.85
CA PRO A 56 7.84 -12.56 5.77
C PRO A 56 8.21 -13.07 7.18
N LYS A 57 7.85 -14.30 7.49
CA LYS A 57 8.03 -14.87 8.84
C LYS A 57 9.47 -14.74 9.35
N GLU A 58 10.43 -14.98 8.48
CA GLU A 58 11.87 -14.91 8.74
C GLU A 58 12.37 -13.49 9.04
N HIS A 59 11.62 -12.46 8.67
CA HIS A 59 12.01 -11.05 8.86
C HIS A 59 11.31 -10.36 10.04
N ILE A 60 10.39 -11.02 10.73
CA ILE A 60 9.71 -10.44 11.90
C ILE A 60 10.71 -10.10 12.99
N GLY A 61 11.61 -11.03 13.35
CA GLY A 61 12.65 -10.79 14.35
C GLY A 61 13.64 -9.70 13.97
N THR A 62 14.00 -9.63 12.67
CA THR A 62 14.87 -8.56 12.15
C THR A 62 14.22 -7.18 12.30
N TRP A 63 12.92 -7.08 12.02
CA TRP A 63 12.17 -5.84 12.16
C TRP A 63 12.02 -5.40 13.61
N ASP A 64 11.74 -6.34 14.52
CA ASP A 64 11.63 -6.08 15.94
C ASP A 64 12.95 -5.58 16.53
N ALA A 65 14.07 -6.24 16.19
CA ALA A 65 15.41 -5.80 16.55
C ALA A 65 15.74 -4.40 16.00
N TYR A 66 15.37 -4.12 14.74
CA TYR A 66 15.52 -2.80 14.14
C TYR A 66 14.76 -1.73 14.93
N CYS A 67 13.47 -1.96 15.21
CA CYS A 67 12.64 -1.02 15.97
C CYS A 67 13.24 -0.74 17.35
N SER A 68 13.68 -1.77 18.03
CA SER A 68 14.30 -1.65 19.36
C SER A 68 15.61 -0.83 19.31
N ALA A 69 16.49 -1.13 18.37
CA ALA A 69 17.77 -0.43 18.22
C ALA A 69 17.61 1.06 17.82
N ARG A 70 16.52 1.39 17.13
CA ARG A 70 16.21 2.76 16.67
C ARG A 70 15.34 3.55 17.64
N GLY A 71 14.84 2.93 18.70
CA GLY A 71 13.85 3.55 19.58
C GLY A 71 12.51 3.82 18.87
N PHE A 72 12.17 3.06 17.82
CA PHE A 72 10.90 3.18 17.13
C PHE A 72 9.80 2.48 17.92
N ALA A 73 9.29 3.16 18.94
CA ALA A 73 8.40 2.63 19.98
C ALA A 73 6.92 2.52 19.55
N VAL A 74 6.62 2.53 18.24
CA VAL A 74 5.27 2.35 17.72
C VAL A 74 4.80 0.93 18.01
N ARG A 75 3.70 0.81 18.77
CA ARG A 75 3.12 -0.52 19.06
C ARG A 75 2.53 -1.13 17.81
N GLN A 76 3.02 -2.32 17.44
CA GLN A 76 2.64 -3.03 16.22
C GLN A 76 2.21 -4.46 16.56
N THR A 77 1.19 -4.97 15.87
CA THR A 77 0.88 -6.39 15.83
C THR A 77 1.55 -6.99 14.60
N MET A 78 2.57 -7.84 14.78
CA MET A 78 3.25 -8.50 13.68
C MET A 78 2.46 -9.70 13.18
N VAL A 79 2.31 -9.81 11.86
CA VAL A 79 1.61 -10.91 11.21
C VAL A 79 2.50 -11.51 10.12
N PRO A 80 2.73 -12.82 10.09
CA PRO A 80 3.46 -13.45 9.00
C PRO A 80 2.67 -13.34 7.69
N GLY A 81 3.37 -12.99 6.63
CA GLY A 81 2.83 -12.95 5.28
C GLY A 81 2.43 -14.34 4.77
N GLY A 82 1.43 -14.40 3.91
CA GLY A 82 0.99 -15.62 3.24
C GLY A 82 1.59 -15.78 1.84
N ILE A 83 1.16 -16.83 1.14
CA ILE A 83 1.65 -17.21 -0.20
C ILE A 83 1.46 -16.07 -1.22
N THR A 84 0.37 -15.32 -1.12
CA THR A 84 0.08 -14.16 -1.98
C THR A 84 -0.22 -12.92 -1.14
N ARG A 85 -0.31 -11.74 -1.80
CA ARG A 85 -0.75 -10.51 -1.16
C ARG A 85 -2.15 -10.67 -0.52
N PHE A 86 -3.06 -11.38 -1.20
CA PHE A 86 -4.39 -11.68 -0.67
C PHE A 86 -4.31 -12.43 0.68
N HIS A 87 -3.55 -13.51 0.76
CA HIS A 87 -3.41 -14.29 2.00
C HIS A 87 -2.75 -13.47 3.12
N SER A 88 -1.80 -12.60 2.76
CA SER A 88 -1.14 -11.69 3.69
C SER A 88 -2.11 -10.68 4.30
N VAL A 89 -2.93 -10.04 3.46
CA VAL A 89 -3.95 -9.07 3.91
C VAL A 89 -5.03 -9.78 4.73
N ARG A 90 -5.52 -10.95 4.29
CA ARG A 90 -6.51 -11.74 5.04
C ARG A 90 -6.04 -12.05 6.46
N ALA A 91 -4.80 -12.49 6.62
CA ALA A 91 -4.22 -12.78 7.94
C ALA A 91 -4.14 -11.53 8.84
N ALA A 92 -3.82 -10.36 8.25
CA ALA A 92 -3.79 -9.10 8.98
C ALA A 92 -5.20 -8.62 9.38
N LEU A 93 -6.18 -8.76 8.50
CA LEU A 93 -7.57 -8.38 8.77
C LEU A 93 -8.19 -9.14 9.94
N ALA A 94 -7.74 -10.37 10.20
CA ALA A 94 -8.12 -11.14 11.38
C ALA A 94 -7.70 -10.48 12.73
N LYS A 95 -6.78 -9.49 12.70
CA LYS A 95 -6.35 -8.69 13.85
C LYS A 95 -7.08 -7.36 13.99
N VAL A 96 -7.94 -7.03 13.03
CA VAL A 96 -8.74 -5.80 13.03
C VAL A 96 -10.15 -6.11 13.53
N PRO A 97 -10.66 -5.41 14.54
CA PRO A 97 -12.04 -5.61 15.02
C PRO A 97 -13.04 -5.06 14.00
N ASP A 98 -14.27 -5.52 14.06
CA ASP A 98 -15.37 -4.90 13.33
C ASP A 98 -15.70 -3.52 13.90
N GLY A 99 -16.33 -2.67 13.11
CA GLY A 99 -16.64 -1.30 13.50
C GLY A 99 -15.46 -0.32 13.37
N ALA A 100 -14.35 -0.73 12.76
CA ALA A 100 -13.19 0.12 12.50
C ALA A 100 -13.17 0.61 11.05
N ILE A 101 -12.29 1.58 10.77
CA ILE A 101 -11.78 1.88 9.43
C ILE A 101 -10.42 1.18 9.31
N VAL A 102 -10.20 0.44 8.25
CA VAL A 102 -8.91 -0.17 7.96
C VAL A 102 -8.27 0.50 6.73
N ALA A 103 -7.06 0.99 6.88
CA ALA A 103 -6.20 1.50 5.82
C ALA A 103 -5.20 0.40 5.44
N ILE A 104 -5.38 -0.24 4.28
CA ILE A 104 -4.45 -1.23 3.76
C ILE A 104 -3.44 -0.49 2.89
N HIS A 105 -2.16 -0.54 3.29
CA HIS A 105 -1.11 0.25 2.66
C HIS A 105 0.14 -0.58 2.34
N ASP A 106 0.70 -0.34 1.16
CA ASP A 106 1.98 -0.92 0.80
C ASP A 106 3.08 -0.36 1.71
N GLY A 107 3.78 -1.22 2.46
CA GLY A 107 4.86 -0.84 3.37
C GLY A 107 6.08 -0.21 2.68
N VAL A 108 6.04 -0.09 1.36
CA VAL A 108 7.05 0.51 0.50
C VAL A 108 6.57 1.78 -0.23
N ARG A 109 5.59 2.48 0.35
CA ARG A 109 5.16 3.83 -0.07
C ARG A 109 5.40 4.85 1.04
N PRO A 110 6.65 5.23 1.29
CA PRO A 110 7.02 6.06 2.44
C PRO A 110 6.62 7.53 2.32
N LEU A 111 6.14 7.97 1.15
CA LEU A 111 5.92 9.37 0.81
C LEU A 111 4.44 9.78 0.81
N VAL A 112 3.54 8.90 1.26
CA VAL A 112 2.13 9.29 1.44
C VAL A 112 2.03 10.48 2.39
N SER A 113 1.30 11.53 1.99
CA SER A 113 1.20 12.73 2.82
C SER A 113 0.21 12.56 3.97
N VAL A 114 0.48 13.23 5.08
CA VAL A 114 -0.47 13.34 6.20
C VAL A 114 -1.77 14.01 5.74
N GLY A 115 -1.67 14.96 4.82
CA GLY A 115 -2.83 15.64 4.23
C GLY A 115 -3.76 14.68 3.51
N LEU A 116 -3.23 13.80 2.64
CA LEU A 116 -4.04 12.79 1.96
C LEU A 116 -4.68 11.82 2.97
N LEU A 117 -3.91 11.33 3.94
CA LEU A 117 -4.41 10.40 4.96
C LEU A 117 -5.59 10.98 5.74
N ARG A 118 -5.50 12.26 6.16
CA ARG A 118 -6.58 12.94 6.90
C ARG A 118 -7.80 13.18 6.03
N ARG A 119 -7.63 13.66 4.79
CA ARG A 119 -8.75 13.83 3.84
C ARG A 119 -9.48 12.51 3.57
N MET A 120 -8.72 11.41 3.43
CA MET A 120 -9.33 10.09 3.22
C MET A 120 -10.13 9.65 4.44
N ALA A 121 -9.57 9.77 5.65
CA ALA A 121 -10.26 9.39 6.88
C ALA A 121 -11.56 10.18 7.10
N GLU A 122 -11.56 11.48 6.79
CA GLU A 122 -12.75 12.31 6.85
C GLU A 122 -13.85 11.81 5.90
N LYS A 123 -13.49 11.50 4.67
CA LYS A 123 -14.44 10.99 3.65
C LYS A 123 -15.00 9.62 3.99
N MET A 124 -14.30 8.81 4.78
CA MET A 124 -14.81 7.49 5.22
C MET A 124 -16.07 7.58 6.12
N SER A 125 -16.45 8.77 6.58
CA SER A 125 -17.75 8.98 7.24
C SER A 125 -18.96 8.82 6.31
N SER A 126 -18.76 8.96 5.00
CA SER A 126 -19.83 8.96 3.98
C SER A 126 -19.71 7.86 2.93
N VAL A 127 -18.62 7.08 2.95
CA VAL A 127 -18.38 6.00 1.97
C VAL A 127 -17.95 4.72 2.66
N ARG A 128 -18.07 3.57 1.96
CA ARG A 128 -17.71 2.25 2.49
C ARG A 128 -16.30 1.81 2.11
N ALA A 129 -15.83 2.30 0.96
CA ALA A 129 -14.48 2.06 0.46
C ALA A 129 -13.98 3.32 -0.25
N LEU A 130 -12.70 3.67 -0.04
CA LEU A 130 -12.09 4.87 -0.63
C LEU A 130 -10.67 4.55 -1.11
N ILE A 131 -10.43 4.80 -2.40
CA ILE A 131 -9.20 4.47 -3.09
C ILE A 131 -8.59 5.74 -3.69
N PRO A 132 -7.33 6.10 -3.38
CA PRO A 132 -6.65 7.21 -4.03
C PRO A 132 -6.19 6.79 -5.42
N VAL A 133 -6.40 7.66 -6.39
CA VAL A 133 -6.03 7.44 -7.79
C VAL A 133 -5.34 8.67 -8.38
N VAL A 134 -4.42 8.46 -9.30
CA VAL A 134 -3.79 9.53 -10.07
C VAL A 134 -4.03 9.31 -11.57
N PRO A 135 -4.25 10.36 -12.37
CA PRO A 135 -4.39 10.21 -13.82
C PRO A 135 -3.10 9.67 -14.43
N VAL A 136 -3.25 8.77 -15.40
CA VAL A 136 -2.12 8.29 -16.21
C VAL A 136 -1.66 9.42 -17.14
N THR A 137 -0.36 9.70 -17.14
CA THR A 137 0.25 10.79 -17.93
C THR A 137 0.71 10.35 -19.30
N ASP A 138 1.22 9.13 -19.41
CA ASP A 138 1.75 8.59 -20.66
C ASP A 138 0.64 8.10 -21.59
N THR A 139 0.92 8.08 -22.89
CA THR A 139 -0.01 7.49 -23.86
C THR A 139 -0.02 5.97 -23.68
N LEU A 140 -1.20 5.42 -23.44
CA LEU A 140 -1.39 3.97 -23.29
C LEU A 140 -1.50 3.30 -24.66
N LYS A 141 -0.87 2.13 -24.79
CA LYS A 141 -1.01 1.24 -25.94
C LYS A 141 -1.42 -0.16 -25.44
N ILE A 142 -2.32 -0.80 -26.16
CA ILE A 142 -2.63 -2.22 -25.96
C ILE A 142 -1.77 -3.00 -26.93
N LEU A 143 -0.97 -3.92 -26.42
CA LEU A 143 -0.05 -4.73 -27.22
C LEU A 143 -0.58 -6.16 -27.34
N ASP A 144 -0.34 -6.75 -28.50
CA ASP A 144 -0.66 -8.16 -28.76
C ASP A 144 0.61 -9.00 -28.54
N GLY A 145 0.83 -9.39 -27.28
CA GLY A 145 1.98 -10.17 -26.86
C GLY A 145 2.78 -9.57 -25.70
N SER A 146 3.94 -10.15 -25.42
CA SER A 146 4.85 -9.73 -24.35
C SER A 146 6.12 -9.09 -24.92
N LEU A 147 6.51 -7.92 -24.39
CA LEU A 147 7.79 -7.28 -24.74
C LEU A 147 9.02 -8.12 -24.37
N GLN A 148 8.86 -9.13 -23.49
CA GLN A 148 9.94 -10.06 -23.17
C GLN A 148 10.33 -10.96 -24.35
N ASP A 149 9.44 -11.13 -25.32
CA ASP A 149 9.64 -11.90 -26.53
C ASP A 149 10.25 -11.09 -27.68
N GLY A 150 10.55 -9.79 -27.45
CA GLY A 150 11.13 -8.88 -28.41
C GLY A 150 10.12 -7.82 -28.91
N LEU A 151 10.08 -7.59 -30.23
CA LEU A 151 9.15 -6.63 -30.82
C LEU A 151 7.73 -7.19 -30.88
N VAL A 152 6.77 -6.40 -30.44
CA VAL A 152 5.34 -6.74 -30.48
C VAL A 152 4.56 -5.69 -31.27
N THR A 153 3.44 -6.09 -31.85
CA THR A 153 2.51 -5.19 -32.54
C THR A 153 1.50 -4.61 -31.54
N ALA A 154 1.02 -3.41 -31.82
CA ALA A 154 -0.12 -2.84 -31.11
C ALA A 154 -1.43 -3.42 -31.69
N THR A 155 -2.47 -3.48 -30.87
CA THR A 155 -3.84 -3.73 -31.34
C THR A 155 -4.38 -2.47 -32.05
N ASP A 156 -5.45 -2.61 -32.85
CA ASP A 156 -6.10 -1.50 -33.56
C ASP A 156 -6.86 -0.52 -32.65
N GLN A 157 -6.86 -0.77 -31.33
CA GLN A 157 -7.59 0.01 -30.33
C GLN A 157 -6.65 0.73 -29.38
N ASP A 158 -6.67 2.06 -29.42
CA ASP A 158 -5.99 2.89 -28.42
C ASP A 158 -6.95 3.24 -27.28
N PRO A 159 -6.53 3.05 -26.01
CA PRO A 159 -7.34 3.44 -24.86
C PRO A 159 -7.53 4.96 -24.77
N VAL A 160 -8.72 5.42 -24.46
CA VAL A 160 -8.97 6.83 -24.14
C VAL A 160 -8.33 7.16 -22.79
N ARG A 161 -7.10 7.68 -22.81
CA ARG A 161 -6.26 7.91 -21.62
C ARG A 161 -6.98 8.63 -20.46
N SER A 162 -7.85 9.59 -20.75
CA SER A 162 -8.60 10.35 -19.73
C SER A 162 -9.52 9.49 -18.85
N ARG A 163 -9.78 8.24 -19.25
CA ARG A 163 -10.59 7.27 -18.47
C ARG A 163 -9.75 6.34 -17.60
N TYR A 164 -8.41 6.44 -17.67
CA TYR A 164 -7.49 5.55 -16.95
C TYR A 164 -6.78 6.28 -15.82
N PHE A 165 -6.82 5.67 -14.66
CA PHE A 165 -6.18 6.16 -13.46
C PHE A 165 -5.38 5.05 -12.81
N ALA A 166 -4.21 5.38 -12.29
CA ALA A 166 -3.39 4.47 -11.51
C ALA A 166 -3.85 4.49 -10.04
N ALA A 167 -4.30 3.34 -9.53
CA ALA A 167 -4.68 3.20 -8.14
C ALA A 167 -3.45 3.18 -7.23
N GLN A 168 -3.56 3.86 -6.10
CA GLN A 168 -2.55 3.88 -5.07
C GLN A 168 -3.07 3.25 -3.76
N THR A 169 -2.21 3.18 -2.76
CA THR A 169 -2.57 2.90 -1.38
C THR A 169 -2.21 4.12 -0.50
N PRO A 170 -2.87 4.30 0.67
CA PRO A 170 -3.76 3.35 1.33
C PRO A 170 -5.09 3.19 0.61
N GLN A 171 -5.63 1.98 0.61
CA GLN A 171 -7.02 1.74 0.29
C GLN A 171 -7.78 1.61 1.61
N MET A 172 -8.76 2.48 1.84
CA MET A 172 -9.51 2.51 3.10
C MET A 172 -10.88 1.86 2.96
N PHE A 173 -11.27 1.08 3.95
CA PHE A 173 -12.53 0.33 3.98
C PHE A 173 -13.15 0.33 5.37
N LEU A 174 -14.47 0.12 5.45
CA LEU A 174 -15.08 -0.35 6.68
C LEU A 174 -14.59 -1.78 6.96
N SER A 175 -14.14 -2.03 8.19
CA SER A 175 -13.46 -3.30 8.52
C SER A 175 -14.34 -4.51 8.30
N GLU A 176 -15.62 -4.43 8.67
CA GLU A 176 -16.59 -5.50 8.49
C GLU A 176 -16.79 -5.87 7.02
N ASP A 177 -16.78 -4.87 6.13
CA ASP A 177 -16.99 -5.06 4.69
C ASP A 177 -15.80 -5.78 4.04
N ILE A 178 -14.59 -5.25 4.26
CA ILE A 178 -13.42 -5.81 3.61
C ILE A 178 -13.06 -7.19 4.19
N LYS A 179 -13.32 -7.44 5.48
CA LYS A 179 -13.16 -8.78 6.07
C LYS A 179 -14.08 -9.78 5.37
N ALA A 180 -15.37 -9.44 5.21
CA ALA A 180 -16.32 -10.29 4.49
C ALA A 180 -15.91 -10.52 3.02
N ALA A 181 -15.23 -9.55 2.39
CA ALA A 181 -14.69 -9.74 1.04
C ALA A 181 -13.51 -10.73 1.01
N TYR A 182 -12.67 -10.70 2.04
CA TYR A 182 -11.51 -11.60 2.15
C TYR A 182 -11.82 -12.99 2.71
N ASP A 183 -13.05 -13.25 3.20
CA ASP A 183 -13.50 -14.59 3.60
C ASP A 183 -13.72 -15.54 2.41
N GLY A 184 -13.84 -15.01 1.21
CA GLY A 184 -13.97 -15.79 -0.02
C GLY A 184 -12.66 -16.45 -0.46
N PRO A 185 -12.71 -17.32 -1.48
CA PRO A 185 -11.54 -17.94 -2.06
C PRO A 185 -10.66 -16.90 -2.78
N PHE A 186 -9.36 -17.19 -2.84
CA PHE A 186 -8.42 -16.41 -3.66
C PHE A 186 -8.76 -16.58 -5.15
N ASP A 187 -8.69 -15.48 -5.89
CA ASP A 187 -8.81 -15.44 -7.34
C ASP A 187 -7.55 -14.76 -7.93
N PRO A 188 -6.86 -15.37 -8.90
CA PRO A 188 -5.67 -14.76 -9.53
C PRO A 188 -5.93 -13.41 -10.20
N SER A 189 -7.19 -13.07 -10.50
CA SER A 189 -7.58 -11.76 -11.06
C SER A 189 -7.54 -10.62 -10.02
N PHE A 190 -7.37 -10.92 -8.74
CA PHE A 190 -7.24 -9.89 -7.73
C PHE A 190 -5.90 -9.17 -7.84
N THR A 191 -5.93 -7.91 -8.24
CA THR A 191 -4.76 -7.04 -8.41
C THR A 191 -4.46 -6.18 -7.18
N ASP A 192 -5.51 -5.82 -6.43
CA ASP A 192 -5.45 -4.96 -5.23
C ASP A 192 -6.65 -5.24 -4.30
N ASP A 193 -6.75 -4.50 -3.18
CA ASP A 193 -7.83 -4.69 -2.20
C ASP A 193 -9.18 -4.20 -2.75
N ALA A 194 -9.16 -3.21 -3.64
CA ALA A 194 -10.36 -2.71 -4.33
C ALA A 194 -10.96 -3.78 -5.25
N SER A 195 -10.14 -4.60 -5.91
CA SER A 195 -10.62 -5.69 -6.77
C SER A 195 -11.30 -6.79 -5.95
N VAL A 196 -10.77 -7.08 -4.74
CA VAL A 196 -11.41 -8.01 -3.78
C VAL A 196 -12.74 -7.45 -3.29
N ALA A 197 -12.78 -6.18 -2.91
CA ALA A 197 -14.00 -5.50 -2.47
C ALA A 197 -15.07 -5.48 -3.57
N ARG A 198 -14.68 -5.21 -4.82
CA ARG A 198 -15.59 -5.20 -5.99
C ARG A 198 -16.23 -6.55 -6.21
N ARG A 199 -15.50 -7.65 -6.01
CA ARG A 199 -16.03 -9.01 -6.14
C ARG A 199 -17.20 -9.27 -5.17
N LYS A 200 -17.25 -8.57 -4.04
CA LYS A 200 -18.34 -8.61 -3.05
C LYS A 200 -19.31 -7.43 -3.19
N GLU A 201 -19.30 -6.76 -4.35
CA GLU A 201 -20.21 -5.66 -4.67
C GLU A 201 -20.16 -4.50 -3.66
N ILE A 202 -19.03 -4.34 -2.93
CA ILE A 202 -18.83 -3.20 -2.04
C ILE A 202 -18.68 -1.95 -2.91
N PRO A 203 -19.50 -0.89 -2.69
CA PRO A 203 -19.40 0.35 -3.45
C PRO A 203 -18.02 1.00 -3.27
N LEU A 204 -17.30 1.20 -4.38
CA LEU A 204 -15.98 1.83 -4.40
C LEU A 204 -16.13 3.33 -4.69
N SER A 205 -15.49 4.14 -3.87
CA SER A 205 -15.31 5.58 -4.10
C SER A 205 -13.85 5.89 -4.38
N TYR A 206 -13.60 6.93 -5.16
CA TYR A 206 -12.24 7.31 -5.54
C TYR A 206 -11.98 8.76 -5.12
N ILE A 207 -10.73 9.04 -4.75
CA ILE A 207 -10.26 10.38 -4.40
C ILE A 207 -8.95 10.65 -5.14
N GLU A 208 -8.66 11.91 -5.41
CA GLU A 208 -7.38 12.29 -5.99
C GLU A 208 -6.22 11.93 -5.05
N GLY A 209 -5.31 11.11 -5.56
CA GLY A 209 -4.07 10.70 -4.91
C GLY A 209 -2.94 11.71 -5.11
N GLU A 210 -1.71 11.26 -4.91
CA GLU A 210 -0.53 12.13 -4.96
C GLU A 210 0.56 11.50 -5.83
N ARG A 211 1.11 12.26 -6.79
CA ARG A 211 2.18 11.76 -7.66
C ARG A 211 3.41 11.31 -6.90
N LEU A 212 3.74 11.99 -5.79
CA LEU A 212 4.87 11.64 -4.92
C LEU A 212 4.59 10.42 -4.01
N ASN A 213 3.35 9.93 -3.93
CA ASN A 213 3.06 8.68 -3.21
C ASN A 213 3.49 7.47 -4.04
N LEU A 214 4.77 7.45 -4.41
CA LEU A 214 5.33 6.38 -5.23
C LEU A 214 5.47 5.08 -4.44
N LYS A 215 5.39 3.97 -5.17
CA LYS A 215 5.71 2.63 -4.67
C LYS A 215 7.15 2.29 -5.03
N ILE A 216 8.01 2.10 -4.05
CA ILE A 216 9.39 1.67 -4.29
C ILE A 216 9.37 0.20 -4.74
N THR A 217 9.69 -0.02 -6.02
CA THR A 217 9.71 -1.35 -6.66
C THR A 217 11.04 -1.67 -7.31
N THR A 218 11.75 -0.66 -7.79
CA THR A 218 13.04 -0.75 -8.48
C THR A 218 14.08 0.17 -7.82
N PRO A 219 15.38 0.03 -8.13
CA PRO A 219 16.41 0.95 -7.65
C PRO A 219 16.15 2.41 -8.05
N GLU A 220 15.61 2.65 -9.24
CA GLU A 220 15.28 3.99 -9.74
C GLU A 220 14.19 4.65 -8.89
N ASP A 221 13.16 3.88 -8.47
CA ASP A 221 12.13 4.39 -7.56
C ASP A 221 12.74 4.84 -6.22
N PHE A 222 13.81 4.16 -5.77
CA PHE A 222 14.49 4.52 -4.53
C PHE A 222 15.19 5.88 -4.66
N VAL A 223 15.90 6.12 -5.77
CA VAL A 223 16.53 7.41 -6.08
C VAL A 223 15.49 8.52 -6.15
N LEU A 224 14.37 8.27 -6.84
CA LEU A 224 13.26 9.22 -6.93
C LEU A 224 12.64 9.51 -5.56
N ALA A 225 12.47 8.48 -4.73
CA ALA A 225 11.94 8.66 -3.36
C ALA A 225 12.88 9.49 -2.49
N GLU A 226 14.20 9.32 -2.62
CA GLU A 226 15.18 10.10 -1.89
C GLU A 226 15.19 11.58 -2.34
N ALA A 227 15.14 11.84 -3.65
CA ALA A 227 15.03 13.17 -4.20
C ALA A 227 13.72 13.86 -3.77
N ALA A 228 12.60 13.15 -3.78
CA ALA A 228 11.31 13.66 -3.33
C ALA A 228 11.32 14.02 -1.83
N LEU A 229 12.01 13.24 -0.99
CA LEU A 229 12.17 13.55 0.43
C LEU A 229 12.95 14.85 0.63
N ASN A 230 13.99 15.12 -0.17
CA ASN A 230 14.74 16.38 -0.11
C ASN A 230 13.85 17.58 -0.44
N TYR A 231 12.92 17.42 -1.38
CA TYR A 231 11.96 18.46 -1.75
C TYR A 231 10.89 18.69 -0.66
N LEU A 232 10.41 17.60 -0.02
CA LEU A 232 9.35 17.67 0.98
C LEU A 232 9.85 18.11 2.37
N ILE A 233 11.12 17.84 2.68
CA ILE A 233 11.77 18.15 3.96
C ILE A 233 13.12 18.76 3.59
N PRO A 234 13.18 20.05 3.20
CA PRO A 234 14.46 20.73 3.02
C PRO A 234 15.22 20.73 4.34
N GLU A 235 16.55 20.52 4.24
CA GLU A 235 17.48 20.54 5.38
C GLU A 235 17.52 21.92 6.04
#